data_cbc864dbabd6e042c4f0b28516b8bd6f
#
_entry.id   cbc864dbabd6e042c4f0b28516b8bd6f
#
_cell.length_a   1.000
_cell.length_b   1.000
_cell.length_c   1.000
_cell.angle_alpha   90.00
_cell.angle_beta   90.00
_cell.angle_gamma   90.00
#
_symmetry.space_group_name_H-M   'P 1'
#
loop_
_entity.id
_entity.type
_entity.pdbx_description
1 polymer ?
#
loop_
_entity_poly.entity_id
_entity_poly.type
_entity_poly.pdbx_seq_one_letter_code
_entity_poly.pdbx_strand_id
1 'polypeptide(L)'
;MVFELKNIYKDYLQGKEAVPVLKDISLDVSEGEYVAIMGPSGSGKSTLMNIIGCLDKQTKGSFVFDGCDIMQAKDRKLSEIRNKKIGFVFQNFNLLPRQSALENVELPLLYAGVGKRERRQRAKAALEKVGLAQRMMFKPTQLSGGQKQRVAIARAIVNNPKLLLADEPTGALDTKSGDQVMELFKE
;
A
#
# COMPACT_ATOMS: atom_id res chain seq x y z
N MET A 1 -1.11 7.69 17.32
CA MET A 1 0.06 7.63 16.41
C MET A 1 0.02 6.31 15.67
N VAL A 2 0.08 6.34 14.33
CA VAL A 2 0.10 5.14 13.48
C VAL A 2 1.52 4.62 13.37
N PHE A 3 2.48 5.50 13.06
CA PHE A 3 3.89 5.16 13.07
C PHE A 3 4.78 6.34 13.44
N GLU A 4 6.01 6.03 13.87
CA GLU A 4 7.07 6.98 14.18
C GLU A 4 8.38 6.48 13.58
N LEU A 5 9.03 7.34 12.79
CA LEU A 5 10.39 7.19 12.28
C LEU A 5 11.30 8.19 12.99
N LYS A 6 12.45 7.74 13.50
CA LYS A 6 13.47 8.61 14.11
C LYS A 6 14.84 8.33 13.55
N ASN A 7 15.46 9.37 12.98
CA ASN A 7 16.84 9.37 12.47
C ASN A 7 17.08 8.18 11.52
N ILE A 8 16.19 7.99 10.54
CA ILE A 8 16.27 6.88 9.59
C ILE A 8 17.38 7.15 8.57
N TYR A 9 18.25 6.18 8.45
CA TYR A 9 19.26 6.08 7.39
C TYR A 9 19.00 4.82 6.58
N LYS A 10 19.22 4.89 5.28
CA LYS A 10 19.21 3.73 4.40
C LYS A 10 20.34 3.81 3.40
N ASP A 11 21.21 2.79 3.46
CA ASP A 11 22.28 2.56 2.52
C ASP A 11 22.01 1.26 1.76
N TYR A 12 22.28 1.25 0.45
CA TYR A 12 22.29 0.03 -0.36
C TYR A 12 23.73 -0.33 -0.73
N LEU A 13 24.05 -1.62 -0.73
CA LEU A 13 25.35 -2.10 -1.18
C LEU A 13 25.38 -2.22 -2.71
N GLN A 14 26.28 -1.51 -3.35
CA GLN A 14 26.58 -1.67 -4.76
C GLN A 14 28.00 -2.26 -4.88
N GLY A 15 28.06 -3.58 -5.01
CA GLY A 15 29.32 -4.30 -4.86
C GLY A 15 29.87 -4.20 -3.43
N LYS A 16 31.02 -3.52 -3.25
CA LYS A 16 31.63 -3.28 -1.92
C LYS A 16 31.34 -1.88 -1.35
N GLU A 17 30.73 -1.01 -2.13
CA GLU A 17 30.46 0.38 -1.72
C GLU A 17 29.06 0.53 -1.16
N ALA A 18 28.91 1.29 -0.06
CA ALA A 18 27.64 1.66 0.51
C ALA A 18 27.15 2.97 -0.14
N VAL A 19 26.03 2.92 -0.85
CA VAL A 19 25.38 4.07 -1.47
C VAL A 19 24.29 4.58 -0.54
N PRO A 20 24.45 5.76 0.09
CA PRO A 20 23.45 6.32 0.99
C PRO A 20 22.26 6.88 0.19
N VAL A 21 21.04 6.45 0.54
CA VAL A 21 19.80 6.88 -0.11
C VAL A 21 18.93 7.71 0.82
N LEU A 22 18.81 7.34 2.09
CA LEU A 22 18.13 8.14 3.09
C LEU A 22 19.13 8.58 4.16
N LYS A 23 19.02 9.85 4.57
CA LYS A 23 19.92 10.48 5.53
C LYS A 23 19.08 11.25 6.56
N ASP A 24 19.08 10.75 7.81
CA ASP A 24 18.48 11.42 8.96
C ASP A 24 17.01 11.83 8.77
N ILE A 25 16.18 10.90 8.29
CA ILE A 25 14.76 11.15 8.11
C ILE A 25 14.01 10.86 9.40
N SER A 26 13.27 11.85 9.90
CA SER A 26 12.34 11.67 11.01
C SER A 26 10.93 12.11 10.57
N LEU A 27 9.93 11.29 10.86
CA LEU A 27 8.54 11.52 10.49
C LEU A 27 7.64 10.74 11.44
N ASP A 28 6.64 11.39 11.97
CA ASP A 28 5.56 10.75 12.70
C ASP A 28 4.22 11.00 11.98
N VAL A 29 3.32 10.02 12.05
CA VAL A 29 1.99 10.10 11.45
C VAL A 29 0.96 9.58 12.43
N SER A 30 -0.07 10.40 12.64
CA SER A 30 -1.19 10.10 13.52
C SER A 30 -2.39 9.52 12.75
N GLU A 31 -3.36 8.98 13.48
CA GLU A 31 -4.58 8.45 12.88
C GLU A 31 -5.42 9.59 12.27
N GLY A 32 -5.92 9.37 11.06
CA GLY A 32 -6.67 10.36 10.30
C GLY A 32 -5.81 11.42 9.59
N GLU A 33 -4.48 11.34 9.68
CA GLU A 33 -3.59 12.28 9.03
C GLU A 33 -3.34 11.91 7.56
N TYR A 34 -3.32 12.92 6.69
CA TYR A 34 -2.98 12.81 5.28
C TYR A 34 -1.62 13.46 5.02
N VAL A 35 -0.65 12.69 4.57
CA VAL A 35 0.73 13.14 4.33
C VAL A 35 1.12 12.93 2.87
N ALA A 36 1.68 13.97 2.23
CA ALA A 36 2.24 13.89 0.88
C ALA A 36 3.77 13.99 0.94
N ILE A 37 4.46 12.98 0.38
CA ILE A 37 5.92 12.97 0.23
C ILE A 37 6.26 13.45 -1.16
N MET A 38 6.89 14.61 -1.27
CA MET A 38 7.26 15.26 -2.53
C MET A 38 8.78 15.34 -2.68
N GLY A 39 9.24 15.36 -3.93
CA GLY A 39 10.66 15.52 -4.25
C GLY A 39 11.01 15.03 -5.67
N PRO A 40 12.19 15.36 -6.19
CA PRO A 40 12.63 14.96 -7.52
C PRO A 40 12.80 13.43 -7.65
N SER A 41 12.92 12.93 -8.88
CA SER A 41 13.25 11.52 -9.09
C SER A 41 14.62 11.21 -8.46
N GLY A 42 14.72 10.03 -7.84
CA GLY A 42 15.95 9.60 -7.14
C GLY A 42 16.13 10.18 -5.73
N SER A 43 15.23 11.00 -5.20
CA SER A 43 15.32 11.56 -3.84
C SER A 43 15.04 10.56 -2.70
N GLY A 44 14.78 9.29 -3.00
CA GLY A 44 14.54 8.26 -1.99
C GLY A 44 13.08 8.05 -1.58
N LYS A 45 12.10 8.70 -2.25
CA LYS A 45 10.66 8.56 -1.91
C LYS A 45 10.20 7.10 -1.85
N SER A 46 10.44 6.33 -2.91
CA SER A 46 10.05 4.90 -2.97
C SER A 46 10.79 4.07 -1.93
N THR A 47 12.06 4.42 -1.62
CA THR A 47 12.82 3.78 -0.54
C THR A 47 12.17 4.04 0.81
N LEU A 48 11.79 5.29 1.10
CA LEU A 48 11.10 5.65 2.34
C LEU A 48 9.74 4.94 2.43
N MET A 49 8.96 4.91 1.35
CA MET A 49 7.69 4.20 1.29
C MET A 49 7.86 2.69 1.52
N ASN A 50 8.91 2.07 0.97
CA ASN A 50 9.21 0.66 1.21
C ASN A 50 9.52 0.37 2.68
N ILE A 51 10.24 1.28 3.36
CA ILE A 51 10.51 1.16 4.80
C ILE A 51 9.21 1.30 5.59
N ILE A 52 8.42 2.36 5.35
CA ILE A 52 7.12 2.58 6.02
C ILE A 52 6.19 1.39 5.78
N GLY A 53 6.20 0.83 4.56
CA GLY A 53 5.44 -0.35 4.17
C GLY A 53 5.97 -1.67 4.72
N CYS A 54 7.04 -1.67 5.52
CA CYS A 54 7.71 -2.87 6.02
C CYS A 54 8.14 -3.84 4.91
N LEU A 55 8.39 -3.34 3.69
CA LEU A 55 8.92 -4.10 2.55
C LEU A 55 10.44 -4.14 2.57
N ASP A 56 11.07 -3.15 3.19
CA ASP A 56 12.52 -3.05 3.41
C ASP A 56 12.79 -2.57 4.84
N LYS A 57 14.03 -2.70 5.30
CA LYS A 57 14.47 -2.23 6.61
C LYS A 57 15.48 -1.09 6.45
N GLN A 58 15.43 -0.14 7.38
CA GLN A 58 16.43 0.90 7.50
C GLN A 58 17.81 0.32 7.92
N THR A 59 18.88 1.05 7.58
CA THR A 59 20.26 0.70 8.02
C THR A 59 20.52 1.17 9.45
N LYS A 60 19.98 2.35 9.82
CA LYS A 60 20.08 2.94 11.17
C LYS A 60 18.80 3.70 11.49
N GLY A 61 18.63 4.06 12.77
CA GLY A 61 17.45 4.74 13.29
C GLY A 61 16.41 3.79 13.87
N SER A 62 15.30 4.33 14.33
CA SER A 62 14.21 3.54 14.92
C SER A 62 12.92 3.72 14.13
N PHE A 63 12.19 2.63 13.95
CA PHE A 63 10.88 2.61 13.32
C PHE A 63 9.89 1.83 14.20
N VAL A 64 8.90 2.54 14.71
CA VAL A 64 7.79 1.97 15.49
C VAL A 64 6.50 2.10 14.68
N PHE A 65 5.81 0.99 14.45
CA PHE A 65 4.51 0.94 13.77
C PHE A 65 3.47 0.32 14.70
N ASP A 66 2.42 1.07 15.01
CA ASP A 66 1.33 0.63 15.90
C ASP A 66 1.86 -0.04 17.19
N GLY A 67 2.84 0.62 17.85
CA GLY A 67 3.49 0.17 19.06
C GLY A 67 4.50 -0.99 18.89
N CYS A 68 4.76 -1.44 17.66
CA CYS A 68 5.69 -2.52 17.36
C CYS A 68 7.01 -1.96 16.81
N ASP A 69 8.14 -2.28 17.43
CA ASP A 69 9.48 -2.00 16.88
C ASP A 69 9.72 -2.91 15.67
N ILE A 70 9.81 -2.29 14.48
CA ILE A 70 9.96 -2.99 13.20
C ILE A 70 11.34 -3.62 13.03
N MET A 71 12.39 -3.04 13.62
CA MET A 71 13.74 -3.61 13.56
C MET A 71 13.83 -4.94 14.30
N GLN A 72 13.16 -5.06 15.44
CA GLN A 72 13.15 -6.25 16.28
C GLN A 72 12.10 -7.28 15.81
N ALA A 73 11.19 -6.89 14.93
CA ALA A 73 10.10 -7.75 14.47
C ALA A 73 10.63 -8.87 13.56
N LYS A 74 10.20 -10.11 13.84
CA LYS A 74 10.46 -11.29 12.99
C LYS A 74 9.63 -11.20 11.70
N ASP A 75 10.08 -11.87 10.65
CA ASP A 75 9.44 -11.85 9.32
C ASP A 75 7.94 -12.22 9.36
N ARG A 76 7.57 -13.17 10.20
CA ARG A 76 6.15 -13.52 10.42
C ARG A 76 5.33 -12.33 10.91
N LYS A 77 5.87 -11.54 11.86
CA LYS A 77 5.20 -10.35 12.40
C LYS A 77 5.13 -9.24 11.34
N LEU A 78 6.20 -9.02 10.58
CA LEU A 78 6.21 -8.07 9.47
C LEU A 78 5.18 -8.44 8.40
N SER A 79 5.07 -9.71 8.05
CA SER A 79 4.07 -10.20 7.10
C SER A 79 2.63 -10.01 7.60
N GLU A 80 2.39 -10.19 8.92
CA GLU A 80 1.10 -9.90 9.53
C GLU A 80 0.77 -8.41 9.48
N ILE A 81 1.73 -7.53 9.81
CA ILE A 81 1.56 -6.07 9.75
C ILE A 81 1.24 -5.65 8.32
N ARG A 82 2.03 -6.07 7.33
CA ARG A 82 1.77 -5.78 5.91
C ARG A 82 0.39 -6.19 5.45
N ASN A 83 -0.06 -7.37 5.84
CA ASN A 83 -1.34 -7.89 5.39
C ASN A 83 -2.54 -7.22 6.06
N LYS A 84 -2.47 -7.01 7.39
CA LYS A 84 -3.63 -6.59 8.18
C LYS A 84 -3.69 -5.10 8.45
N LYS A 85 -2.54 -4.41 8.46
CA LYS A 85 -2.45 -3.04 8.94
C LYS A 85 -2.01 -2.04 7.88
N ILE A 86 -1.50 -2.49 6.73
CA ILE A 86 -1.04 -1.62 5.65
C ILE A 86 -1.75 -1.98 4.35
N GLY A 87 -2.39 -1.00 3.72
CA GLY A 87 -2.91 -1.08 2.37
C GLY A 87 -1.92 -0.47 1.38
N PHE A 88 -1.68 -1.12 0.24
CA PHE A 88 -0.79 -0.62 -0.80
C PHE A 88 -1.55 -0.34 -2.09
N VAL A 89 -1.36 0.86 -2.62
CA VAL A 89 -1.83 1.29 -3.95
C VAL A 89 -0.62 1.69 -4.78
N PHE A 90 -0.38 1.00 -5.89
CA PHE A 90 0.79 1.22 -6.76
C PHE A 90 0.39 1.89 -8.07
N GLN A 91 1.29 2.62 -8.67
CA GLN A 91 1.14 3.25 -9.99
C GLN A 91 0.73 2.22 -11.07
N ASN A 92 1.35 1.05 -11.08
CA ASN A 92 1.11 0.00 -12.06
C ASN A 92 0.02 -1.00 -11.63
N PHE A 93 -0.88 -0.62 -10.69
CA PHE A 93 -1.99 -1.42 -10.18
C PHE A 93 -1.59 -2.75 -9.52
N ASN A 94 -0.61 -3.46 -10.01
CA ASN A 94 -0.11 -4.77 -9.56
C ASN A 94 -1.24 -5.79 -9.33
N LEU A 95 -2.19 -5.85 -10.27
CA LEU A 95 -3.27 -6.83 -10.26
C LEU A 95 -2.79 -8.15 -10.87
N LEU A 96 -3.30 -9.25 -10.33
CA LEU A 96 -3.08 -10.58 -10.91
C LEU A 96 -3.91 -10.73 -12.21
N PRO A 97 -3.26 -10.83 -13.38
CA PRO A 97 -3.94 -10.68 -14.67
C PRO A 97 -4.89 -11.83 -15.01
N ARG A 98 -4.69 -12.98 -14.39
CA ARG A 98 -5.54 -14.19 -14.60
C ARG A 98 -6.74 -14.25 -13.67
N GLN A 99 -6.74 -13.43 -12.60
CA GLN A 99 -7.80 -13.36 -11.60
C GLN A 99 -8.80 -12.25 -11.94
N SER A 100 -10.07 -12.45 -11.59
CA SER A 100 -11.09 -11.39 -11.69
C SER A 100 -10.83 -10.24 -10.70
N ALA A 101 -11.55 -9.13 -10.84
CA ALA A 101 -11.51 -8.03 -9.87
C ALA A 101 -11.86 -8.52 -8.46
N LEU A 102 -12.90 -9.35 -8.33
CA LEU A 102 -13.31 -9.94 -7.05
C LEU A 102 -12.20 -10.78 -6.43
N GLU A 103 -11.59 -11.68 -7.20
CA GLU A 103 -10.50 -12.54 -6.72
C GLU A 103 -9.24 -11.75 -6.33
N ASN A 104 -8.92 -10.67 -7.04
CA ASN A 104 -7.84 -9.76 -6.66
C ASN A 104 -8.09 -9.10 -5.30
N VAL A 105 -9.32 -8.68 -5.02
CA VAL A 105 -9.71 -8.07 -3.74
C VAL A 105 -9.84 -9.12 -2.63
N GLU A 106 -10.21 -10.36 -2.94
CA GLU A 106 -10.25 -11.45 -1.96
C GLU A 106 -8.85 -11.85 -1.44
N LEU A 107 -7.79 -11.56 -2.19
CA LEU A 107 -6.44 -12.07 -1.91
C LEU A 107 -5.88 -11.69 -0.51
N PRO A 108 -5.92 -10.42 -0.07
CA PRO A 108 -5.46 -10.04 1.27
C PRO A 108 -6.26 -10.74 2.38
N LEU A 109 -7.56 -10.94 2.19
CA LEU A 109 -8.43 -11.63 3.13
C LEU A 109 -8.09 -13.13 3.22
N LEU A 110 -7.69 -13.74 2.11
CA LEU A 110 -7.20 -15.12 2.09
C LEU A 110 -5.96 -15.27 2.97
N TYR A 111 -4.98 -14.38 2.82
CA TYR A 111 -3.78 -14.37 3.66
C TYR A 111 -4.05 -14.00 5.11
N ALA A 112 -5.13 -13.27 5.39
CA ALA A 112 -5.59 -12.99 6.75
C ALA A 112 -6.31 -14.18 7.41
N GLY A 113 -6.53 -15.29 6.67
CA GLY A 113 -7.22 -16.48 7.17
C GLY A 113 -8.74 -16.37 7.20
N VAL A 114 -9.32 -15.39 6.50
CA VAL A 114 -10.78 -15.18 6.45
C VAL A 114 -11.47 -16.30 5.66
N GLY A 115 -12.52 -16.89 6.21
CA GLY A 115 -13.29 -17.95 5.58
C GLY A 115 -13.91 -17.52 4.23
N LYS A 116 -14.07 -18.47 3.29
CA LYS A 116 -14.48 -18.20 1.91
C LYS A 116 -15.76 -17.36 1.77
N ARG A 117 -16.78 -17.65 2.57
CA ARG A 117 -18.08 -16.94 2.51
C ARG A 117 -17.93 -15.48 2.91
N GLU A 118 -17.29 -15.23 4.05
CA GLU A 118 -17.06 -13.89 4.57
C GLU A 118 -16.10 -13.11 3.65
N ARG A 119 -15.01 -13.72 3.20
CA ARG A 119 -14.06 -13.13 2.28
C ARG A 119 -14.72 -12.58 1.02
N ARG A 120 -15.59 -13.41 0.40
CA ARG A 120 -16.32 -13.01 -0.81
C ARG A 120 -17.30 -11.87 -0.54
N GLN A 121 -17.95 -11.87 0.61
CA GLN A 121 -18.87 -10.79 1.00
C GLN A 121 -18.13 -9.47 1.21
N ARG A 122 -17.02 -9.48 1.95
CA ARG A 122 -16.20 -8.29 2.20
C ARG A 122 -15.58 -7.74 0.90
N ALA A 123 -15.08 -8.62 0.04
CA ALA A 123 -14.52 -8.21 -1.25
C ALA A 123 -15.57 -7.58 -2.19
N LYS A 124 -16.81 -8.10 -2.20
CA LYS A 124 -17.93 -7.48 -2.92
C LYS A 124 -18.23 -6.09 -2.40
N ALA A 125 -18.39 -5.94 -1.09
CA ALA A 125 -18.65 -4.64 -0.46
C ALA A 125 -17.53 -3.61 -0.76
N ALA A 126 -16.26 -4.04 -0.77
CA ALA A 126 -15.15 -3.17 -1.14
C ALA A 126 -15.21 -2.72 -2.61
N LEU A 127 -15.59 -3.61 -3.54
CA LEU A 127 -15.77 -3.27 -4.95
C LEU A 127 -17.00 -2.36 -5.19
N GLU A 128 -18.06 -2.52 -4.41
CA GLU A 128 -19.23 -1.64 -4.45
C GLU A 128 -18.87 -0.22 -4.02
N LYS A 129 -18.08 -0.05 -2.94
CA LYS A 129 -17.59 1.26 -2.47
C LYS A 129 -16.82 2.03 -3.55
N VAL A 130 -16.04 1.34 -4.37
CA VAL A 130 -15.29 1.97 -5.46
C VAL A 130 -16.06 2.01 -6.79
N GLY A 131 -17.38 1.76 -6.79
CA GLY A 131 -18.23 1.85 -7.97
C GLY A 131 -18.01 0.77 -9.03
N LEU A 132 -17.58 -0.43 -8.61
CA LEU A 132 -17.29 -1.56 -9.52
C LEU A 132 -18.21 -2.77 -9.33
N ALA A 133 -19.43 -2.57 -8.77
CA ALA A 133 -20.41 -3.63 -8.55
C ALA A 133 -20.66 -4.48 -9.80
N GLN A 134 -20.80 -3.85 -10.98
CA GLN A 134 -21.10 -4.52 -12.25
C GLN A 134 -19.85 -5.13 -12.95
N ARG A 135 -18.64 -4.94 -12.38
CA ARG A 135 -17.38 -5.36 -12.98
C ARG A 135 -16.60 -6.38 -12.13
N MET A 136 -17.21 -6.95 -11.10
CA MET A 136 -16.56 -7.85 -10.15
C MET A 136 -15.93 -9.08 -10.79
N MET A 137 -16.56 -9.61 -11.86
CA MET A 137 -16.10 -10.81 -12.57
C MET A 137 -15.14 -10.50 -13.72
N PHE A 138 -14.88 -9.22 -14.03
CA PHE A 138 -13.99 -8.82 -15.10
C PHE A 138 -12.53 -9.05 -14.70
N LYS A 139 -11.71 -9.50 -15.66
CA LYS A 139 -10.26 -9.61 -15.52
C LYS A 139 -9.61 -8.25 -15.77
N PRO A 140 -8.40 -7.99 -15.26
CA PRO A 140 -7.69 -6.73 -15.50
C PRO A 140 -7.57 -6.33 -16.97
N THR A 141 -7.47 -7.30 -17.89
CA THR A 141 -7.43 -7.05 -19.35
C THR A 141 -8.73 -6.48 -19.93
N GLN A 142 -9.83 -6.60 -19.20
CA GLN A 142 -11.15 -6.13 -19.59
C GLN A 142 -11.53 -4.79 -18.91
N LEU A 143 -10.62 -4.22 -18.11
CA LEU A 143 -10.83 -3.02 -17.33
C LEU A 143 -10.01 -1.85 -17.88
N SER A 144 -10.56 -0.63 -17.83
CA SER A 144 -9.81 0.59 -18.09
C SER A 144 -8.75 0.85 -17.01
N GLY A 145 -7.80 1.77 -17.26
CA GLY A 145 -6.79 2.15 -16.26
C GLY A 145 -7.41 2.61 -14.94
N GLY A 146 -8.37 3.52 -14.98
CA GLY A 146 -9.09 3.98 -13.78
C GLY A 146 -9.87 2.88 -13.06
N GLN A 147 -10.45 1.91 -13.81
CA GLN A 147 -11.11 0.75 -13.20
C GLN A 147 -10.11 -0.19 -12.52
N LYS A 148 -8.94 -0.44 -13.14
CA LYS A 148 -7.86 -1.22 -12.52
C LYS A 148 -7.39 -0.58 -11.22
N GLN A 149 -7.22 0.75 -11.21
CA GLN A 149 -6.81 1.48 -10.01
C GLN A 149 -7.87 1.37 -8.90
N ARG A 150 -9.14 1.49 -9.23
CA ARG A 150 -10.23 1.29 -8.25
C ARG A 150 -10.25 -0.14 -7.69
N VAL A 151 -9.93 -1.17 -8.50
CA VAL A 151 -9.74 -2.54 -7.97
C VAL A 151 -8.54 -2.61 -7.02
N ALA A 152 -7.41 -1.94 -7.36
CA ALA A 152 -6.24 -1.89 -6.48
C ALA A 152 -6.53 -1.17 -5.15
N ILE A 153 -7.33 -0.09 -5.17
CA ILE A 153 -7.80 0.60 -3.96
C ILE A 153 -8.70 -0.31 -3.14
N ALA A 154 -9.72 -0.94 -3.75
CA ALA A 154 -10.58 -1.89 -3.04
C ALA A 154 -9.78 -3.01 -2.38
N ARG A 155 -8.77 -3.55 -3.06
CA ARG A 155 -7.84 -4.54 -2.50
C ARG A 155 -7.05 -3.99 -1.33
N ALA A 156 -6.59 -2.74 -1.41
CA ALA A 156 -5.80 -2.11 -0.35
C ALA A 156 -6.62 -1.89 0.94
N ILE A 157 -7.89 -1.51 0.83
CA ILE A 157 -8.75 -1.18 1.98
C ILE A 157 -9.53 -2.37 2.55
N VAL A 158 -9.58 -3.52 1.89
CA VAL A 158 -10.47 -4.64 2.23
C VAL A 158 -10.22 -5.23 3.63
N ASN A 159 -9.00 -5.13 4.16
CA ASN A 159 -8.64 -5.55 5.51
C ASN A 159 -8.83 -4.42 6.56
N ASN A 160 -9.37 -3.26 6.17
CA ASN A 160 -9.50 -2.08 7.03
C ASN A 160 -8.14 -1.68 7.67
N PRO A 161 -7.14 -1.34 6.85
CA PRO A 161 -5.79 -1.06 7.32
C PRO A 161 -5.73 0.21 8.16
N LYS A 162 -4.71 0.34 9.02
CA LYS A 162 -4.41 1.57 9.77
C LYS A 162 -3.65 2.61 8.93
N LEU A 163 -2.96 2.17 7.90
CA LEU A 163 -2.17 2.99 7.00
C LEU A 163 -2.46 2.62 5.55
N LEU A 164 -2.74 3.60 4.73
CA LEU A 164 -2.81 3.45 3.28
C LEU A 164 -1.59 4.14 2.65
N LEU A 165 -0.77 3.39 1.94
CA LEU A 165 0.38 3.87 1.19
C LEU A 165 0.04 3.89 -0.30
N ALA A 166 0.16 5.06 -0.92
CA ALA A 166 -0.11 5.25 -2.34
C ALA A 166 1.13 5.81 -3.05
N ASP A 167 1.69 5.04 -3.98
CA ASP A 167 2.82 5.44 -4.82
C ASP A 167 2.30 5.89 -6.19
N GLU A 168 2.29 7.20 -6.43
CA GLU A 168 1.78 7.84 -7.65
C GLU A 168 0.42 7.28 -8.11
N PRO A 169 -0.63 7.27 -7.25
CA PRO A 169 -1.87 6.53 -7.51
C PRO A 169 -2.64 7.00 -8.73
N THR A 170 -2.29 8.14 -9.30
CA THR A 170 -2.91 8.73 -10.50
C THR A 170 -1.96 8.80 -11.70
N GLY A 171 -0.68 8.44 -11.54
CA GLY A 171 0.36 8.63 -12.55
C GLY A 171 0.15 7.88 -13.87
N ALA A 172 -0.66 6.81 -13.87
CA ALA A 172 -1.01 6.04 -15.07
C ALA A 172 -2.43 6.32 -15.59
N LEU A 173 -3.09 7.39 -15.10
CA LEU A 173 -4.50 7.69 -15.39
C LEU A 173 -4.65 8.99 -16.17
N ASP A 174 -5.74 9.09 -16.94
CA ASP A 174 -6.23 10.37 -17.44
C ASP A 174 -6.76 11.26 -16.29
N THR A 175 -6.84 12.56 -16.50
CA THR A 175 -7.20 13.55 -15.48
C THR A 175 -8.52 13.21 -14.78
N LYS A 176 -9.57 12.87 -15.55
CA LYS A 176 -10.90 12.58 -15.00
C LYS A 176 -10.89 11.33 -14.11
N SER A 177 -10.18 10.28 -14.53
CA SER A 177 -10.01 9.06 -13.74
C SER A 177 -9.15 9.31 -12.51
N GLY A 178 -8.13 10.16 -12.62
CA GLY A 178 -7.29 10.60 -11.51
C GLY A 178 -8.09 11.32 -10.42
N ASP A 179 -8.93 12.30 -10.81
CA ASP A 179 -9.79 13.03 -9.87
C ASP A 179 -10.73 12.07 -9.11
N GLN A 180 -11.37 11.13 -9.82
CA GLN A 180 -12.24 10.12 -9.21
C GLN A 180 -11.50 9.23 -8.21
N VAL A 181 -10.24 8.91 -8.48
CA VAL A 181 -9.39 8.13 -7.56
C VAL A 181 -9.02 8.94 -6.34
N MET A 182 -8.69 10.23 -6.51
CA MET A 182 -8.34 11.10 -5.38
C MET A 182 -9.54 11.36 -4.45
N GLU A 183 -10.76 11.40 -4.96
CA GLU A 183 -11.96 11.49 -4.12
C GLU A 183 -12.12 10.28 -3.20
N LEU A 184 -11.82 9.06 -3.69
CA LEU A 184 -11.87 7.84 -2.87
C LEU A 184 -10.87 7.82 -1.70
N PHE A 185 -9.81 8.63 -1.75
CA PHE A 185 -8.86 8.77 -0.64
C PHE A 185 -9.32 9.78 0.43
N LYS A 186 -10.36 10.57 0.16
CA LYS A 186 -10.93 11.54 1.12
C LYS A 186 -12.04 10.95 1.98
N GLU A 187 -12.66 9.84 1.53
CA GLU A 187 -13.71 9.10 2.25
C GLU A 187 -13.12 8.13 3.29
#